data_3322732d2af5b040f9c47698845f6f7e
#
_entry.id   3322732d2af5b040f9c47698845f6f7e
#
_cell.length_a   1.000
_cell.length_b   1.000
_cell.length_c   1.000
_cell.angle_alpha   90.00
_cell.angle_beta   90.00
_cell.angle_gamma   90.00
#
_symmetry.space_group_name_H-M   'P 1'
#
loop_
_entity.id
_entity.type
_entity.pdbx_description
1 polymer ?
#
loop_
_entity_poly.entity_id
_entity_poly.type
_entity_poly.pdbx_seq_one_letter_code
_entity_poly.pdbx_strand_id
1 'polypeptide(L)'
;IDFTLGDYKEYQFYFVNIHPASSSKFSVNFSVDSGSNYNVTKTNTIVNVQHDEANSYAEMAYAGNDDLAQSTAFASITAGSTGTDNDSNLGGYLKLFNPSSTTFVKHFIVAANHSAGAATNYSFMAGYANTTSALTNIRFKMSSGNIDAGTILMYGIN
;
A
#
# COMPACT_ATOMS: atom_id res chain seq x y z
N ILE A 1 -1.39 -11.16 -3.55
CA ILE A 1 -1.33 -11.80 -2.22
C ILE A 1 -2.51 -11.31 -1.40
N ASP A 2 -3.28 -12.24 -0.87
CA ASP A 2 -4.52 -11.96 -0.13
C ASP A 2 -4.38 -12.41 1.32
N PHE A 3 -4.97 -11.62 2.23
CA PHE A 3 -5.10 -11.97 3.64
C PHE A 3 -6.56 -11.86 4.07
N THR A 4 -7.01 -12.87 4.82
CA THR A 4 -8.32 -12.83 5.51
C THR A 4 -8.18 -12.06 6.82
N LEU A 5 -9.11 -11.13 7.05
CA LEU A 5 -9.16 -10.32 8.27
C LEU A 5 -10.12 -10.98 9.27
N GLY A 6 -9.72 -11.02 10.54
CA GLY A 6 -10.55 -11.44 11.66
C GLY A 6 -11.01 -10.25 12.50
N ASP A 7 -11.20 -10.49 13.80
CA ASP A 7 -11.73 -9.49 14.73
C ASP A 7 -10.63 -8.92 15.64
N TYR A 8 -9.63 -8.26 15.02
CA TYR A 8 -8.62 -7.47 15.73
C TYR A 8 -8.91 -5.97 15.57
N LYS A 9 -8.49 -5.16 16.55
CA LYS A 9 -8.68 -3.71 16.53
C LYS A 9 -7.75 -3.00 15.57
N GLU A 10 -6.57 -3.58 15.36
CA GLU A 10 -5.59 -3.09 14.39
C GLU A 10 -4.95 -4.27 13.67
N TYR A 11 -4.66 -4.11 12.38
CA TYR A 11 -3.75 -4.97 11.65
C TYR A 11 -2.51 -4.19 11.23
N GLN A 12 -1.35 -4.80 11.40
CA GLN A 12 -0.09 -4.30 10.88
C GLN A 12 0.46 -5.26 9.85
N PHE A 13 0.69 -4.74 8.64
CA PHE A 13 1.32 -5.47 7.55
C PHE A 13 2.72 -4.90 7.35
N TYR A 14 3.75 -5.73 7.48
CA TYR A 14 5.12 -5.35 7.21
C TYR A 14 5.56 -5.90 5.86
N PHE A 15 6.17 -5.05 5.06
CA PHE A 15 6.71 -5.35 3.75
C PHE A 15 8.22 -5.50 3.85
N VAL A 16 8.72 -6.67 3.48
CA VAL A 16 10.16 -7.00 3.58
C VAL A 16 10.65 -7.39 2.20
N ASN A 17 11.50 -6.56 1.61
CA ASN A 17 12.12 -6.79 0.30
C ASN A 17 11.11 -7.14 -0.81
N ILE A 18 9.97 -6.47 -0.86
CA ILE A 18 8.99 -6.67 -1.94
C ILE A 18 9.62 -6.23 -3.26
N HIS A 19 9.71 -7.17 -4.18
CA HIS A 19 10.36 -6.97 -5.48
C HIS A 19 9.38 -7.31 -6.61
N PRO A 20 9.27 -6.46 -7.65
CA PRO A 20 8.36 -6.68 -8.77
C PRO A 20 9.04 -7.44 -9.91
N ALA A 21 8.32 -8.34 -10.58
CA ALA A 21 8.76 -8.99 -11.81
C ALA A 21 8.83 -8.03 -13.02
N SER A 22 8.21 -6.87 -12.94
CA SER A 22 8.31 -5.78 -13.91
C SER A 22 8.18 -4.45 -13.20
N SER A 23 8.87 -3.41 -13.70
CA SER A 23 8.82 -2.07 -13.09
C SER A 23 7.37 -1.61 -12.90
N SER A 24 6.95 -1.46 -11.66
CA SER A 24 5.54 -1.21 -11.32
C SER A 24 5.36 -0.69 -9.90
N LYS A 25 4.18 -0.14 -9.62
CA LYS A 25 3.79 0.37 -8.31
C LYS A 25 3.22 -0.75 -7.47
N PHE A 26 3.55 -0.77 -6.19
CA PHE A 26 2.92 -1.65 -5.21
C PHE A 26 1.60 -1.04 -4.74
N SER A 27 0.54 -1.83 -4.61
CA SER A 27 -0.81 -1.33 -4.38
C SER A 27 -1.65 -2.23 -3.50
N VAL A 28 -2.73 -1.64 -2.92
CA VAL A 28 -3.63 -2.28 -1.96
C VAL A 28 -5.10 -2.03 -2.30
N ASN A 29 -5.95 -3.01 -2.03
CA ASN A 29 -7.39 -2.86 -2.01
C ASN A 29 -8.04 -3.78 -0.95
N PHE A 30 -9.31 -3.52 -0.67
CA PHE A 30 -10.08 -4.21 0.37
C PHE A 30 -11.32 -4.90 -0.21
N SER A 31 -11.81 -5.92 0.50
CA SER A 31 -13.03 -6.65 0.20
C SER A 31 -13.97 -6.65 1.40
N VAL A 32 -15.29 -6.66 1.12
CA VAL A 32 -16.38 -6.85 2.11
C VAL A 32 -17.14 -8.15 1.86
N ASP A 33 -16.75 -8.95 0.88
CA ASP A 33 -17.46 -10.12 0.37
C ASP A 33 -16.58 -11.38 0.33
N SER A 34 -15.74 -11.54 1.34
CA SER A 34 -14.86 -12.70 1.54
C SER A 34 -13.84 -12.91 0.40
N GLY A 35 -13.35 -11.79 -0.18
CA GLY A 35 -12.33 -11.82 -1.22
C GLY A 35 -12.86 -12.05 -2.64
N SER A 36 -14.17 -12.09 -2.82
CA SER A 36 -14.78 -12.26 -4.15
C SER A 36 -14.53 -11.03 -5.03
N ASN A 37 -14.61 -9.83 -4.44
CA ASN A 37 -14.30 -8.56 -5.11
C ASN A 37 -13.40 -7.69 -4.23
N TYR A 38 -12.43 -7.01 -4.87
CA TYR A 38 -11.55 -6.03 -4.23
C TYR A 38 -11.85 -4.65 -4.83
N ASN A 39 -12.97 -4.08 -4.44
CA ASN A 39 -13.54 -2.87 -5.03
C ASN A 39 -14.14 -1.91 -3.98
N VAL A 40 -13.68 -1.97 -2.74
CA VAL A 40 -14.14 -1.03 -1.72
C VAL A 40 -13.73 0.38 -2.12
N THR A 41 -14.71 1.29 -2.12
CA THR A 41 -14.48 2.72 -2.40
C THR A 41 -13.57 3.32 -1.31
N LYS A 42 -12.58 4.09 -1.71
CA LYS A 42 -11.63 4.74 -0.80
C LYS A 42 -11.20 6.12 -1.28
N THR A 43 -10.77 6.93 -0.33
CA THR A 43 -10.08 8.20 -0.56
C THR A 43 -8.78 8.16 0.22
N ASN A 44 -7.68 8.56 -0.41
CA ASN A 44 -6.38 8.65 0.24
C ASN A 44 -5.58 9.87 -0.23
N THR A 45 -4.67 10.29 0.60
CA THR A 45 -3.61 11.25 0.28
C THR A 45 -2.28 10.51 0.21
N ILE A 46 -1.33 10.98 -0.61
CA ILE A 46 0.01 10.41 -0.70
C ILE A 46 1.04 11.51 -0.95
N VAL A 47 2.12 11.48 -0.15
CA VAL A 47 3.28 12.37 -0.29
C VAL A 47 4.49 11.52 -0.63
N ASN A 48 5.30 11.98 -1.57
CA ASN A 48 6.59 11.39 -1.92
C ASN A 48 7.74 12.28 -1.46
N VAL A 49 8.75 11.66 -0.86
CA VAL A 49 10.03 12.28 -0.54
C VAL A 49 11.11 11.50 -1.27
N GLN A 50 11.92 12.20 -2.06
CA GLN A 50 12.92 11.57 -2.93
C GLN A 50 14.28 12.21 -2.75
N HIS A 51 15.35 11.39 -2.83
CA HIS A 51 16.74 11.83 -2.87
C HIS A 51 17.55 10.87 -3.75
N ASP A 52 18.37 11.42 -4.66
CA ASP A 52 19.21 10.63 -5.54
C ASP A 52 20.62 10.38 -4.94
N GLU A 53 21.28 9.33 -5.42
CA GLU A 53 22.63 8.95 -4.97
C GLU A 53 23.72 9.95 -5.39
N ALA A 54 23.49 10.71 -6.45
CA ALA A 54 24.41 11.72 -6.95
C ALA A 54 24.37 13.03 -6.14
N ASN A 55 23.44 13.14 -5.16
CA ASN A 55 23.16 14.38 -4.42
C ASN A 55 22.86 15.57 -5.35
N SER A 56 22.22 15.31 -6.46
CA SER A 56 21.84 16.31 -7.46
C SER A 56 20.36 16.69 -7.40
N TYR A 57 19.54 15.86 -6.73
CA TYR A 57 18.10 16.06 -6.64
C TYR A 57 17.55 15.60 -5.29
N ALA A 58 16.77 16.45 -4.65
CA ALA A 58 15.98 16.14 -3.46
C ALA A 58 14.66 16.90 -3.52
N GLU A 59 13.53 16.20 -3.26
CA GLU A 59 12.20 16.79 -3.32
C GLU A 59 11.26 16.16 -2.31
N MET A 60 10.30 16.95 -1.82
CA MET A 60 9.08 16.48 -1.17
C MET A 60 7.89 17.05 -1.92
N ALA A 61 7.01 16.19 -2.44
CA ALA A 61 5.87 16.59 -3.23
C ALA A 61 4.62 15.77 -2.92
N TYR A 62 3.45 16.38 -3.12
CA TYR A 62 2.17 15.66 -3.16
C TYR A 62 2.07 14.87 -4.46
N ALA A 63 1.80 13.57 -4.37
CA ALA A 63 1.76 12.67 -5.53
C ALA A 63 0.31 12.54 -6.07
N GLY A 64 -0.21 13.59 -6.68
CA GLY A 64 -1.59 13.68 -7.15
C GLY A 64 -1.99 12.74 -8.29
N ASN A 65 -1.04 11.99 -8.86
CA ASN A 65 -1.34 10.91 -9.82
C ASN A 65 -1.52 9.55 -9.14
N ASP A 66 -1.30 9.47 -7.82
CA ASP A 66 -1.31 8.24 -7.03
C ASP A 66 -2.33 8.30 -5.89
N ASP A 67 -2.99 9.43 -5.69
CA ASP A 67 -4.10 9.57 -4.77
C ASP A 67 -5.42 9.05 -5.39
N LEU A 68 -6.38 8.79 -4.54
CA LEU A 68 -7.74 8.40 -4.95
C LEU A 68 -8.77 9.29 -4.26
N ALA A 69 -9.78 9.70 -5.02
CA ALA A 69 -10.96 10.39 -4.51
C ALA A 69 -12.21 9.57 -4.83
N GLN A 70 -12.80 8.93 -3.81
CA GLN A 70 -14.00 8.07 -3.91
C GLN A 70 -13.89 7.03 -5.04
N SER A 71 -12.76 6.33 -5.09
CA SER A 71 -12.46 5.36 -6.15
C SER A 71 -12.43 3.93 -5.63
N THR A 72 -12.87 3.00 -6.48
CA THR A 72 -12.77 1.55 -6.25
C THR A 72 -11.45 0.95 -6.76
N ALA A 73 -10.61 1.74 -7.40
CA ALA A 73 -9.29 1.30 -7.89
C ALA A 73 -8.37 0.87 -6.74
N PHE A 74 -7.31 0.13 -7.06
CA PHE A 74 -6.24 -0.14 -6.11
C PHE A 74 -5.49 1.15 -5.77
N ALA A 75 -5.30 1.42 -4.47
CA ALA A 75 -4.51 2.55 -4.00
C ALA A 75 -3.02 2.24 -4.14
N SER A 76 -2.26 3.13 -4.77
CA SER A 76 -0.80 3.02 -4.87
C SER A 76 -0.14 3.26 -3.52
N ILE A 77 0.59 2.25 -3.01
CA ILE A 77 1.42 2.35 -1.81
C ILE A 77 2.70 3.14 -2.10
N THR A 78 3.23 3.01 -3.32
CA THR A 78 4.41 3.74 -3.78
C THR A 78 4.02 4.85 -4.74
N ALA A 79 4.56 6.06 -4.53
CA ALA A 79 4.37 7.20 -5.43
C ALA A 79 5.34 7.17 -6.63
N GLY A 80 5.54 5.99 -7.18
CA GLY A 80 6.46 5.71 -8.27
C GLY A 80 6.62 4.20 -8.43
N SER A 81 7.21 3.78 -9.54
CA SER A 81 7.47 2.37 -9.80
C SER A 81 8.77 1.94 -9.10
N THR A 82 8.75 0.78 -8.45
CA THR A 82 9.94 0.08 -8.01
C THR A 82 10.61 -0.55 -9.23
N GLY A 83 11.93 -0.48 -9.33
CA GLY A 83 12.71 -1.11 -10.39
C GLY A 83 12.74 -2.64 -10.29
N THR A 84 13.39 -3.29 -11.26
CA THR A 84 13.53 -4.76 -11.35
C THR A 84 14.95 -5.25 -11.14
N ASP A 85 15.88 -4.37 -10.86
CA ASP A 85 17.26 -4.73 -10.54
C ASP A 85 17.34 -5.20 -9.08
N ASN A 86 18.33 -6.01 -8.74
CA ASN A 86 18.48 -6.60 -7.40
C ASN A 86 18.68 -5.56 -6.28
N ASP A 87 19.05 -4.33 -6.60
CA ASP A 87 19.14 -3.19 -5.69
C ASP A 87 17.84 -2.39 -5.58
N SER A 88 16.82 -2.77 -6.34
CA SER A 88 15.50 -2.13 -6.37
C SER A 88 14.47 -3.00 -5.65
N ASN A 89 14.06 -2.60 -4.47
CA ASN A 89 13.01 -3.27 -3.71
C ASN A 89 12.23 -2.27 -2.85
N LEU A 90 11.21 -2.79 -2.16
CA LEU A 90 10.37 -2.00 -1.25
C LEU A 90 10.38 -2.61 0.14
N GLY A 91 10.53 -1.75 1.16
CA GLY A 91 10.30 -2.04 2.57
C GLY A 91 9.33 -1.03 3.18
N GLY A 92 8.59 -1.46 4.21
CA GLY A 92 7.65 -0.56 4.87
C GLY A 92 6.55 -1.26 5.64
N TYR A 93 5.46 -0.53 5.88
CA TYR A 93 4.30 -1.09 6.57
C TYR A 93 2.98 -0.41 6.18
N LEU A 94 1.89 -1.14 6.41
CA LEU A 94 0.51 -0.62 6.42
C LEU A 94 -0.12 -0.95 7.77
N LYS A 95 -0.78 0.04 8.38
CA LYS A 95 -1.65 -0.12 9.53
C LYS A 95 -3.11 0.09 9.13
N LEU A 96 -3.97 -0.85 9.48
CA LEU A 96 -5.41 -0.81 9.22
C LEU A 96 -6.16 -0.87 10.54
N PHE A 97 -7.01 0.12 10.79
CA PHE A 97 -7.68 0.31 12.08
C PHE A 97 -9.13 -0.18 12.05
N ASN A 98 -9.47 -1.01 13.03
CA ASN A 98 -10.81 -1.52 13.33
C ASN A 98 -11.57 -2.04 12.09
N PRO A 99 -10.99 -2.96 11.29
CA PRO A 99 -11.59 -3.40 10.03
C PRO A 99 -12.92 -4.12 10.18
N SER A 100 -13.18 -4.76 11.32
CA SER A 100 -14.43 -5.46 11.62
C SER A 100 -15.59 -4.53 12.01
N SER A 101 -15.35 -3.21 12.19
CA SER A 101 -16.41 -2.25 12.51
C SER A 101 -17.54 -2.28 11.49
N THR A 102 -18.78 -2.32 11.98
CA THR A 102 -20.00 -2.16 11.18
C THR A 102 -20.64 -0.78 11.37
N THR A 103 -19.95 0.12 12.09
CA THR A 103 -20.43 1.47 12.41
C THR A 103 -19.63 2.57 11.71
N PHE A 104 -18.31 2.44 11.67
CA PHE A 104 -17.41 3.46 11.19
C PHE A 104 -16.67 3.05 9.91
N VAL A 105 -16.22 4.03 9.13
CA VAL A 105 -15.25 3.82 8.06
C VAL A 105 -13.91 3.34 8.62
N LYS A 106 -13.06 2.70 7.80
CA LYS A 106 -11.81 2.08 8.24
C LYS A 106 -10.64 2.92 7.76
N HIS A 107 -9.94 3.55 8.69
CA HIS A 107 -8.74 4.31 8.40
C HIS A 107 -7.54 3.40 8.21
N PHE A 108 -6.62 3.82 7.35
CA PHE A 108 -5.34 3.16 7.17
C PHE A 108 -4.22 4.19 6.98
N ILE A 109 -3.01 3.80 7.38
CA ILE A 109 -1.78 4.57 7.24
C ILE A 109 -0.73 3.66 6.63
N VAL A 110 0.04 4.18 5.69
CA VAL A 110 1.13 3.46 5.02
C VAL A 110 2.38 4.31 5.04
N ALA A 111 3.50 3.68 5.34
CA ALA A 111 4.82 4.24 5.16
C ALA A 111 5.67 3.21 4.42
N ALA A 112 6.17 3.55 3.25
CA ALA A 112 6.95 2.66 2.41
C ALA A 112 8.13 3.38 1.79
N ASN A 113 9.30 2.75 1.86
CA ASN A 113 10.49 3.18 1.13
C ASN A 113 10.73 2.21 -0.03
N HIS A 114 11.01 2.73 -1.21
CA HIS A 114 11.41 1.93 -2.36
C HIS A 114 12.54 2.59 -3.12
N SER A 115 13.35 1.78 -3.75
CA SER A 115 14.37 2.23 -4.68
C SER A 115 13.89 2.06 -6.14
N ALA A 116 14.25 3.03 -6.96
CA ALA A 116 13.97 3.02 -8.39
C ALA A 116 15.20 3.62 -9.10
N GLY A 117 16.09 2.75 -9.57
CA GLY A 117 17.40 3.16 -10.05
C GLY A 117 18.24 3.78 -8.91
N ALA A 118 18.96 4.85 -9.22
CA ALA A 118 19.88 5.52 -8.28
C ALA A 118 19.18 6.53 -7.34
N ALA A 119 17.98 6.20 -6.82
CA ALA A 119 17.24 7.09 -5.92
C ALA A 119 16.47 6.32 -4.85
N THR A 120 16.41 6.87 -3.66
CA THR A 120 15.47 6.43 -2.61
C THR A 120 14.20 7.26 -2.66
N ASN A 121 13.05 6.59 -2.56
CA ASN A 121 11.72 7.19 -2.54
C ASN A 121 10.97 6.74 -1.29
N TYR A 122 10.55 7.68 -0.47
CA TYR A 122 9.70 7.43 0.67
C TYR A 122 8.28 7.92 0.38
N SER A 123 7.33 6.99 0.39
CA SER A 123 5.91 7.28 0.22
C SER A 123 5.21 7.21 1.56
N PHE A 124 4.53 8.28 1.94
CA PHE A 124 3.66 8.33 3.10
C PHE A 124 2.22 8.54 2.63
N MET A 125 1.36 7.55 2.92
CA MET A 125 -0.04 7.56 2.52
C MET A 125 -0.95 7.41 3.73
N ALA A 126 -2.06 8.14 3.74
CA ALA A 126 -3.15 7.96 4.69
C ALA A 126 -4.49 8.02 3.97
N GLY A 127 -5.45 7.22 4.43
CA GLY A 127 -6.75 7.19 3.79
C GLY A 127 -7.79 6.43 4.60
N TYR A 128 -8.96 6.27 3.99
CA TYR A 128 -10.04 5.46 4.56
C TYR A 128 -10.79 4.68 3.49
N ALA A 129 -11.20 3.47 3.85
CA ALA A 129 -12.18 2.67 3.13
C ALA A 129 -13.58 3.22 3.46
N ASN A 130 -14.26 3.79 2.45
CA ASN A 130 -15.55 4.47 2.62
C ASN A 130 -16.70 3.47 2.64
N THR A 131 -16.74 2.65 3.66
CA THR A 131 -17.82 1.68 3.93
C THR A 131 -17.98 1.49 5.43
N THR A 132 -19.21 1.29 5.89
CA THR A 132 -19.49 0.84 7.26
C THR A 132 -19.53 -0.68 7.37
N SER A 133 -19.60 -1.44 6.26
CA SER A 133 -19.49 -2.90 6.30
C SER A 133 -18.12 -3.35 6.78
N ALA A 134 -18.04 -4.44 7.52
CA ALA A 134 -16.76 -5.03 7.92
C ALA A 134 -15.92 -5.38 6.68
N LEU A 135 -14.63 -5.06 6.74
CA LEU A 135 -13.67 -5.55 5.75
C LEU A 135 -13.32 -6.99 6.08
N THR A 136 -13.45 -7.88 5.11
CA THR A 136 -13.19 -9.31 5.28
C THR A 136 -11.83 -9.74 4.77
N ASN A 137 -11.31 -9.03 3.76
CA ASN A 137 -10.03 -9.34 3.14
C ASN A 137 -9.30 -8.06 2.70
N ILE A 138 -7.98 -8.18 2.61
CA ILE A 138 -7.08 -7.19 2.01
C ILE A 138 -6.22 -7.87 0.95
N ARG A 139 -5.99 -7.20 -0.18
CA ARG A 139 -5.13 -7.66 -1.28
C ARG A 139 -4.01 -6.68 -1.54
N PHE A 140 -2.80 -7.21 -1.64
CA PHE A 140 -1.62 -6.52 -2.15
C PHE A 140 -1.23 -7.06 -3.51
N LYS A 141 -0.90 -6.18 -4.45
CA LYS A 141 -0.41 -6.57 -5.78
C LYS A 141 0.46 -5.48 -6.40
N MET A 142 1.21 -5.85 -7.42
CA MET A 142 1.81 -4.89 -8.33
C MET A 142 0.77 -4.33 -9.30
N SER A 143 0.96 -3.10 -9.78
CA SER A 143 0.11 -2.48 -10.80
C SER A 143 0.26 -3.18 -12.16
N SER A 144 1.41 -3.81 -12.40
CA SER A 144 1.71 -4.64 -13.58
C SER A 144 2.64 -5.77 -13.18
N GLY A 145 2.46 -6.97 -13.75
CA GLY A 145 3.26 -8.14 -13.42
C GLY A 145 2.97 -8.68 -12.01
N ASN A 146 3.86 -9.53 -11.53
CA ASN A 146 3.76 -10.21 -10.25
C ASN A 146 4.74 -9.63 -9.21
N ILE A 147 4.50 -9.92 -7.94
CA ILE A 147 5.52 -9.89 -6.90
C ILE A 147 6.34 -11.16 -7.09
N ASP A 148 7.62 -11.06 -7.40
CA ASP A 148 8.49 -12.21 -7.63
C ASP A 148 9.37 -12.56 -6.42
N ALA A 149 9.60 -11.61 -5.51
CA ALA A 149 10.29 -11.84 -4.25
C ALA A 149 9.76 -10.96 -3.12
N GLY A 150 10.15 -11.32 -1.90
CA GLY A 150 9.80 -10.60 -0.67
C GLY A 150 8.78 -11.32 0.20
N THR A 151 8.51 -10.71 1.36
CA THR A 151 7.60 -11.26 2.36
C THR A 151 6.66 -10.18 2.88
N ILE A 152 5.38 -10.51 3.03
CA ILE A 152 4.41 -9.69 3.75
C ILE A 152 4.06 -10.40 5.06
N LEU A 153 4.37 -9.77 6.19
CA LEU A 153 4.00 -10.26 7.52
C LEU A 153 2.73 -9.56 7.98
N MET A 154 1.78 -10.31 8.55
CA MET A 154 0.53 -9.76 9.09
C MET A 154 0.46 -10.04 10.60
N TYR A 155 0.17 -9.00 11.37
CA TYR A 155 -0.06 -9.06 12.82
C TYR A 155 -1.42 -8.45 13.15
N GLY A 156 -2.19 -9.13 14.01
CA GLY A 156 -3.42 -8.61 14.61
C GLY A 156 -3.15 -8.14 16.04
N ILE A 157 -3.72 -6.99 16.41
CA ILE A 157 -3.54 -6.34 17.71
C ILE A 157 -4.92 -6.01 18.29
N ASN A 158 -5.14 -6.38 19.57
CA ASN A 158 -6.34 -6.07 20.35
C ASN A 158 -6.13 -4.89 21.30
#